data_c20960d3ca9d4f810f06beb5d887c553
#
_entry.id   c20960d3ca9d4f810f06beb5d887c553
#
_cell.length_a   1.000
_cell.length_b   1.000
_cell.length_c   1.000
_cell.angle_alpha   90.00
_cell.angle_beta   90.00
_cell.angle_gamma   90.00
#
_symmetry.space_group_name_H-M   'P 1'
#
loop_
_entity.id
_entity.type
_entity.pdbx_description
1 polymer ?
#
loop_
_entity_poly.entity_id
_entity_poly.type
_entity_poly.pdbx_seq_one_letter_code
_entity_poly.pdbx_strand_id
1 'polypeptide(L)'
;LNQENLEALEKGLPNLLQHVDNVKNVYGLPCVVAINAFPTDTEAELKMVEEKCKEQGVNVRLSEVWAKGGEGGKALAEEVIRLCEEETSDTFQFVYDLDTTIEEKLNAIATKVYRADGVVVTAAAKKQIQQLTELGFDKLPICMAKTQFSFSDDQTRLGAPRGFKITVREVKVNAGAGFLVAKTGDIMTMPGLPKVPASERIDIDENGKITGLF
;
A
#
# COMPACT_ATOMS: atom_id res chain seq x y z
N LEU A 1 -13.91 7.44 -14.72
CA LEU A 1 -14.12 6.29 -13.82
C LEU A 1 -15.43 5.54 -14.08
N ASN A 2 -16.43 6.15 -14.74
CA ASN A 2 -17.75 5.54 -14.96
C ASN A 2 -17.93 5.00 -16.38
N GLN A 3 -16.86 4.75 -17.10
CA GLN A 3 -16.85 4.18 -18.45
C GLN A 3 -15.72 3.17 -18.54
N GLU A 4 -16.00 2.04 -19.23
CA GLU A 4 -15.00 1.02 -19.52
C GLU A 4 -13.75 1.63 -20.17
N ASN A 5 -12.58 1.27 -19.65
CA ASN A 5 -11.30 1.67 -20.22
C ASN A 5 -10.23 0.62 -19.98
N LEU A 6 -10.22 -0.41 -20.82
CA LEU A 6 -9.28 -1.51 -20.74
C LEU A 6 -7.83 -1.08 -20.92
N GLU A 7 -7.57 -0.06 -21.75
CA GLU A 7 -6.21 0.47 -21.96
C GLU A 7 -5.66 1.13 -20.68
N ALA A 8 -6.50 1.94 -20.00
CA ALA A 8 -6.09 2.55 -18.73
C ALA A 8 -5.89 1.50 -17.64
N LEU A 9 -6.77 0.49 -17.59
CA LEU A 9 -6.67 -0.62 -16.67
C LEU A 9 -5.38 -1.42 -16.89
N GLU A 10 -5.06 -1.79 -18.13
CA GLU A 10 -3.84 -2.50 -18.48
C GLU A 10 -2.57 -1.73 -18.06
N LYS A 11 -2.56 -0.40 -18.24
CA LYS A 11 -1.46 0.46 -17.80
C LYS A 11 -1.35 0.55 -16.27
N GLY A 12 -2.45 0.41 -15.55
CA GLY A 12 -2.50 0.45 -14.08
C GLY A 12 -2.15 -0.87 -13.41
N LEU A 13 -2.46 -2.00 -14.05
CA LEU A 13 -2.24 -3.35 -13.50
C LEU A 13 -0.82 -3.62 -13.00
N PRO A 14 0.27 -3.12 -13.60
CA PRO A 14 1.61 -3.31 -13.06
C PRO A 14 1.77 -2.86 -11.62
N ASN A 15 1.00 -1.87 -11.14
CA ASN A 15 1.01 -1.45 -9.74
C ASN A 15 0.47 -2.57 -8.84
N LEU A 16 -0.69 -3.14 -9.18
CA LEU A 16 -1.27 -4.28 -8.45
C LEU A 16 -0.33 -5.48 -8.44
N LEU A 17 0.19 -5.85 -9.62
CA LEU A 17 1.06 -7.01 -9.76
C LEU A 17 2.38 -6.86 -8.97
N GLN A 18 2.90 -5.66 -8.81
CA GLN A 18 4.06 -5.43 -7.95
C GLN A 18 3.70 -5.58 -6.46
N HIS A 19 2.49 -5.23 -6.02
CA HIS A 19 2.04 -5.54 -4.66
C HIS A 19 1.93 -7.04 -4.43
N VAL A 20 1.38 -7.78 -5.40
CA VAL A 20 1.33 -9.25 -5.38
C VAL A 20 2.75 -9.84 -5.28
N ASP A 21 3.67 -9.37 -6.12
CA ASP A 21 5.08 -9.80 -6.10
C ASP A 21 5.74 -9.51 -4.74
N ASN A 22 5.46 -8.35 -4.14
CA ASN A 22 5.96 -8.02 -2.81
C ASN A 22 5.47 -9.00 -1.74
N VAL A 23 4.17 -9.32 -1.73
CA VAL A 23 3.61 -10.28 -0.75
C VAL A 23 4.21 -11.66 -0.95
N LYS A 24 4.24 -12.16 -2.19
CA LYS A 24 4.69 -13.52 -2.49
C LYS A 24 6.21 -13.69 -2.39
N ASN A 25 6.97 -12.81 -3.03
CA ASN A 25 8.40 -13.02 -3.26
C ASN A 25 9.29 -12.22 -2.30
N VAL A 26 8.84 -11.05 -1.81
CA VAL A 26 9.62 -10.26 -0.84
C VAL A 26 9.31 -10.70 0.58
N TYR A 27 8.03 -10.94 0.91
CA TYR A 27 7.62 -11.38 2.24
C TYR A 27 7.43 -12.90 2.37
N GLY A 28 7.34 -13.63 1.27
CA GLY A 28 7.18 -15.08 1.26
C GLY A 28 5.82 -15.56 1.77
N LEU A 29 4.76 -14.78 1.54
CA LEU A 29 3.42 -15.09 2.03
C LEU A 29 2.45 -15.43 0.89
N PRO A 30 1.51 -16.35 1.09
CA PRO A 30 0.40 -16.54 0.17
C PRO A 30 -0.49 -15.29 0.15
N CYS A 31 -1.16 -15.04 -0.98
CA CYS A 31 -2.09 -13.92 -1.09
C CYS A 31 -3.24 -14.23 -2.07
N VAL A 32 -4.34 -13.52 -1.86
CA VAL A 32 -5.46 -13.44 -2.79
C VAL A 32 -5.72 -11.98 -3.14
N VAL A 33 -6.06 -11.70 -4.38
CA VAL A 33 -6.49 -10.39 -4.82
C VAL A 33 -8.01 -10.29 -4.68
N ALA A 34 -8.49 -9.30 -3.94
CA ALA A 34 -9.90 -8.99 -3.82
C ALA A 34 -10.25 -7.81 -4.74
N ILE A 35 -11.16 -8.01 -5.68
CA ILE A 35 -11.72 -6.93 -6.47
C ILE A 35 -12.93 -6.37 -5.70
N ASN A 36 -12.83 -5.14 -5.21
CA ASN A 36 -13.96 -4.42 -4.64
C ASN A 36 -14.85 -3.91 -5.78
N ALA A 37 -15.81 -4.74 -6.18
CA ALA A 37 -16.61 -4.49 -7.38
C ALA A 37 -17.63 -3.35 -7.18
N PHE A 38 -17.68 -2.47 -8.15
CA PHE A 38 -18.68 -1.41 -8.24
C PHE A 38 -19.67 -1.70 -9.37
N PRO A 39 -20.90 -1.14 -9.32
CA PRO A 39 -21.93 -1.37 -10.35
C PRO A 39 -21.54 -0.91 -11.75
N THR A 40 -20.53 -0.04 -11.85
CA THR A 40 -20.00 0.50 -13.11
C THR A 40 -18.88 -0.34 -13.71
N ASP A 41 -18.36 -1.31 -12.97
CA ASP A 41 -17.29 -2.19 -13.46
C ASP A 41 -17.85 -3.16 -14.51
N THR A 42 -17.15 -3.31 -15.62
CA THR A 42 -17.57 -4.20 -16.69
C THR A 42 -16.98 -5.61 -16.53
N GLU A 43 -17.66 -6.60 -17.10
CA GLU A 43 -17.15 -7.98 -17.10
C GLU A 43 -15.76 -8.08 -17.77
N ALA A 44 -15.52 -7.25 -18.80
CA ALA A 44 -14.23 -7.23 -19.49
C ALA A 44 -13.11 -6.71 -18.61
N GLU A 45 -13.36 -5.68 -17.80
CA GLU A 45 -12.39 -5.15 -16.82
C GLU A 45 -12.11 -6.15 -15.71
N LEU A 46 -13.14 -6.75 -15.13
CA LEU A 46 -13.00 -7.78 -14.10
C LEU A 46 -12.19 -8.99 -14.60
N LYS A 47 -12.50 -9.47 -15.81
CA LYS A 47 -11.81 -10.57 -16.43
C LYS A 47 -10.35 -10.27 -16.72
N MET A 48 -10.03 -9.07 -17.18
CA MET A 48 -8.63 -8.64 -17.41
C MET A 48 -7.81 -8.69 -16.12
N VAL A 49 -8.34 -8.19 -15.00
CA VAL A 49 -7.66 -8.26 -13.70
C VAL A 49 -7.43 -9.72 -13.29
N GLU A 50 -8.47 -10.55 -13.44
CA GLU A 50 -8.38 -11.97 -13.08
C GLU A 50 -7.32 -12.72 -13.90
N GLU A 51 -7.30 -12.54 -15.23
CA GLU A 51 -6.31 -13.15 -16.11
C GLU A 51 -4.89 -12.74 -15.77
N LYS A 52 -4.67 -11.43 -15.57
CA LYS A 52 -3.34 -10.90 -15.22
C LYS A 52 -2.83 -11.39 -13.86
N CYS A 53 -3.71 -11.53 -12.88
CA CYS A 53 -3.34 -12.11 -11.58
C CYS A 53 -3.04 -13.62 -11.70
N LYS A 54 -3.81 -14.36 -12.49
CA LYS A 54 -3.57 -15.78 -12.74
C LYS A 54 -2.22 -16.03 -13.41
N GLU A 55 -1.78 -15.16 -14.32
CA GLU A 55 -0.43 -15.22 -14.92
C GLU A 55 0.68 -15.17 -13.84
N GLN A 56 0.41 -14.52 -12.70
CA GLN A 56 1.32 -14.46 -11.54
C GLN A 56 1.05 -15.58 -10.51
N GLY A 57 0.19 -16.53 -10.82
CA GLY A 57 -0.18 -17.62 -9.91
C GLY A 57 -0.90 -17.12 -8.65
N VAL A 58 -1.77 -16.13 -8.78
CA VAL A 58 -2.58 -15.57 -7.69
C VAL A 58 -4.06 -15.66 -8.05
N ASN A 59 -4.85 -16.16 -7.10
CA ASN A 59 -6.30 -16.20 -7.24
C ASN A 59 -6.90 -14.82 -7.02
N VAL A 60 -7.99 -14.56 -7.73
CA VAL A 60 -8.81 -13.36 -7.60
C VAL A 60 -10.19 -13.74 -7.11
N ARG A 61 -10.75 -12.96 -6.20
CA ARG A 61 -12.14 -13.08 -5.77
C ARG A 61 -12.84 -11.75 -5.82
N LEU A 62 -14.06 -11.77 -6.33
CA LEU A 62 -14.91 -10.60 -6.32
C LEU A 62 -15.43 -10.34 -4.91
N SER A 63 -15.43 -9.10 -4.47
CA SER A 63 -16.02 -8.64 -3.23
C SER A 63 -17.14 -7.65 -3.53
N GLU A 64 -18.37 -8.04 -3.20
CA GLU A 64 -19.57 -7.23 -3.37
C GLU A 64 -20.21 -6.93 -2.01
N VAL A 65 -19.42 -6.84 -0.96
CA VAL A 65 -19.91 -6.70 0.43
C VAL A 65 -20.73 -5.43 0.64
N TRP A 66 -20.43 -4.37 -0.07
CA TRP A 66 -21.18 -3.12 0.03
C TRP A 66 -22.61 -3.26 -0.52
N ALA A 67 -22.84 -4.08 -1.55
CA ALA A 67 -24.14 -4.31 -2.17
C ALA A 67 -24.91 -5.47 -1.54
N LYS A 68 -24.20 -6.53 -1.12
CA LYS A 68 -24.80 -7.82 -0.70
C LYS A 68 -24.48 -8.18 0.77
N GLY A 69 -23.81 -7.30 1.51
CA GLY A 69 -23.38 -7.61 2.87
C GLY A 69 -22.45 -8.83 2.93
N GLY A 70 -22.56 -9.64 3.98
CA GLY A 70 -21.71 -10.81 4.19
C GLY A 70 -21.71 -11.83 3.05
N GLU A 71 -22.84 -12.02 2.39
CA GLU A 71 -22.94 -12.94 1.24
C GLU A 71 -22.03 -12.51 0.09
N GLY A 72 -21.86 -11.20 -0.13
CA GLY A 72 -20.98 -10.66 -1.17
C GLY A 72 -19.48 -10.89 -0.92
N GLY A 73 -19.09 -11.28 0.30
CA GLY A 73 -17.70 -11.57 0.67
C GLY A 73 -17.39 -13.05 0.89
N LYS A 74 -18.39 -13.94 0.79
CA LYS A 74 -18.25 -15.34 1.16
C LYS A 74 -17.17 -16.08 0.37
N ALA A 75 -17.15 -15.93 -0.95
CA ALA A 75 -16.14 -16.57 -1.80
C ALA A 75 -14.71 -16.07 -1.51
N LEU A 76 -14.55 -14.79 -1.13
CA LEU A 76 -13.27 -14.26 -0.68
C LEU A 76 -12.85 -14.86 0.66
N ALA A 77 -13.78 -14.98 1.62
CA ALA A 77 -13.50 -15.58 2.92
C ALA A 77 -13.11 -17.06 2.79
N GLU A 78 -13.81 -17.83 1.95
CA GLU A 78 -13.48 -19.23 1.67
C GLU A 78 -12.07 -19.37 1.06
N GLU A 79 -11.67 -18.49 0.15
CA GLU A 79 -10.33 -18.50 -0.43
C GLU A 79 -9.26 -18.15 0.60
N VAL A 80 -9.51 -17.17 1.49
CA VAL A 80 -8.58 -16.85 2.60
C VAL A 80 -8.41 -18.06 3.53
N ILE A 81 -9.50 -18.73 3.91
CA ILE A 81 -9.45 -19.96 4.72
C ILE A 81 -8.61 -21.03 4.02
N ARG A 82 -8.87 -21.28 2.73
CA ARG A 82 -8.10 -22.26 1.95
C ARG A 82 -6.61 -21.92 1.96
N LEU A 83 -6.22 -20.66 1.73
CA LEU A 83 -4.83 -20.25 1.77
C LEU A 83 -4.19 -20.46 3.15
N CYS A 84 -4.93 -20.20 4.23
CA CYS A 84 -4.44 -20.42 5.60
C CYS A 84 -4.28 -21.90 5.95
N GLU A 85 -5.08 -22.79 5.35
CA GLU A 85 -5.07 -24.22 5.65
C GLU A 85 -4.10 -25.02 4.74
N GLU A 86 -4.02 -24.64 3.45
CA GLU A 86 -3.27 -25.39 2.44
C GLU A 86 -1.86 -24.85 2.20
N GLU A 87 -1.64 -23.56 2.45
CA GLU A 87 -0.36 -22.90 2.24
C GLU A 87 0.31 -22.54 3.56
N THR A 88 1.62 -22.72 3.63
CA THR A 88 2.40 -22.40 4.83
C THR A 88 2.88 -20.95 4.81
N SER A 89 2.93 -20.32 5.98
CA SER A 89 3.61 -19.04 6.21
C SER A 89 5.06 -19.22 6.70
N ASP A 90 5.57 -20.45 6.71
CA ASP A 90 6.93 -20.77 7.20
C ASP A 90 8.02 -20.10 6.34
N THR A 91 7.66 -19.66 5.14
CA THR A 91 8.53 -18.93 4.21
C THR A 91 8.53 -17.41 4.44
N PHE A 92 7.80 -16.92 5.45
CA PHE A 92 7.81 -15.49 5.77
C PHE A 92 9.21 -15.00 6.10
N GLN A 93 9.57 -13.86 5.52
CA GLN A 93 10.86 -13.21 5.77
C GLN A 93 10.70 -11.69 5.90
N PHE A 94 11.50 -11.13 6.79
CA PHE A 94 11.60 -9.68 6.90
C PHE A 94 12.42 -9.10 5.75
N VAL A 95 12.12 -7.86 5.38
CA VAL A 95 12.82 -7.15 4.29
C VAL A 95 14.29 -6.87 4.65
N TYR A 96 14.57 -6.68 5.92
CA TYR A 96 15.90 -6.38 6.48
C TYR A 96 16.03 -6.93 7.90
N ASP A 97 17.28 -7.05 8.37
CA ASP A 97 17.60 -7.36 9.76
C ASP A 97 17.54 -6.07 10.60
N LEU A 98 16.99 -6.16 11.81
CA LEU A 98 16.94 -5.03 12.76
C LEU A 98 18.33 -4.58 13.22
N ASP A 99 19.36 -5.44 13.16
CA ASP A 99 20.72 -5.12 13.54
C ASP A 99 21.50 -4.31 12.50
N THR A 100 20.91 -4.08 11.32
CA THR A 100 21.51 -3.20 10.30
C THR A 100 21.31 -1.71 10.63
N THR A 101 22.06 -0.85 9.97
CA THR A 101 21.91 0.61 10.12
C THR A 101 20.57 1.14 9.61
N ILE A 102 20.15 2.29 10.09
CA ILE A 102 18.92 2.95 9.60
C ILE A 102 18.99 3.17 8.08
N GLU A 103 20.13 3.59 7.54
CA GLU A 103 20.29 3.81 6.09
C GLU A 103 20.20 2.50 5.29
N GLU A 104 20.75 1.40 5.78
CA GLU A 104 20.63 0.07 5.16
C GLU A 104 19.17 -0.41 5.15
N LYS A 105 18.44 -0.23 6.25
CA LYS A 105 16.99 -0.54 6.32
C LYS A 105 16.19 0.25 5.31
N LEU A 106 16.43 1.56 5.24
CA LEU A 106 15.79 2.45 4.25
C LEU A 106 16.07 2.00 2.81
N ASN A 107 17.33 1.65 2.53
CA ASN A 107 17.73 1.18 1.21
C ASN A 107 17.11 -0.19 0.88
N ALA A 108 17.04 -1.10 1.84
CA ALA A 108 16.40 -2.40 1.65
C ALA A 108 14.91 -2.26 1.29
N ILE A 109 14.17 -1.39 1.99
CA ILE A 109 12.77 -1.11 1.67
C ILE A 109 12.66 -0.50 0.26
N ALA A 110 13.48 0.52 -0.04
CA ALA A 110 13.45 1.20 -1.33
C ALA A 110 13.73 0.25 -2.50
N THR A 111 14.72 -0.63 -2.37
CA THR A 111 15.12 -1.52 -3.46
C THR A 111 14.25 -2.76 -3.57
N LYS A 112 13.94 -3.42 -2.45
CA LYS A 112 13.20 -4.69 -2.46
C LYS A 112 11.69 -4.50 -2.60
N VAL A 113 11.11 -3.48 -1.94
CA VAL A 113 9.65 -3.26 -1.94
C VAL A 113 9.23 -2.30 -3.04
N TYR A 114 9.93 -1.17 -3.17
CA TYR A 114 9.56 -0.14 -4.15
C TYR A 114 10.23 -0.30 -5.51
N ARG A 115 11.23 -1.18 -5.63
CA ARG A 115 12.03 -1.39 -6.86
C ARG A 115 12.74 -0.11 -7.31
N ALA A 116 13.05 0.78 -6.37
CA ALA A 116 13.90 1.94 -6.60
C ALA A 116 15.38 1.55 -6.72
N ASP A 117 16.18 2.43 -7.29
CA ASP A 117 17.64 2.24 -7.40
C ASP A 117 18.37 2.57 -6.08
N GLY A 118 17.63 2.82 -5.01
CA GLY A 118 18.13 3.15 -3.69
C GLY A 118 17.50 4.40 -3.09
N VAL A 119 18.14 4.95 -2.05
CA VAL A 119 17.68 6.15 -1.36
C VAL A 119 18.65 7.32 -1.55
N VAL A 120 18.11 8.54 -1.50
CA VAL A 120 18.86 9.77 -1.30
C VAL A 120 18.46 10.32 0.06
N VAL A 121 19.40 10.44 0.99
CA VAL A 121 19.14 10.98 2.33
C VAL A 121 19.59 12.44 2.37
N THR A 122 18.67 13.35 2.67
CA THR A 122 19.00 14.79 2.79
C THR A 122 19.95 15.05 3.97
N ALA A 123 20.65 16.18 3.95
CA ALA A 123 21.54 16.56 5.05
C ALA A 123 20.80 16.66 6.41
N ALA A 124 19.56 17.15 6.40
CA ALA A 124 18.72 17.19 7.59
C ALA A 124 18.40 15.78 8.12
N ALA A 125 17.97 14.87 7.23
CA ALA A 125 17.66 13.49 7.60
C ALA A 125 18.92 12.74 8.10
N LYS A 126 20.09 12.96 7.49
CA LYS A 126 21.35 12.38 7.98
C LYS A 126 21.66 12.77 9.42
N LYS A 127 21.51 14.07 9.76
CA LYS A 127 21.70 14.55 11.12
C LYS A 127 20.71 13.89 12.10
N GLN A 128 19.45 13.72 11.70
CA GLN A 128 18.46 13.03 12.52
C GLN A 128 18.79 11.55 12.71
N ILE A 129 19.22 10.85 11.65
CA ILE A 129 19.65 9.45 11.72
C ILE A 129 20.83 9.31 12.70
N GLN A 130 21.81 10.19 12.63
CA GLN A 130 22.94 10.19 13.57
C GLN A 130 22.45 10.34 15.02
N GLN A 131 21.60 11.33 15.30
CA GLN A 131 21.04 11.56 16.63
C GLN A 131 20.24 10.35 17.14
N LEU A 132 19.42 9.74 16.28
CA LEU A 132 18.65 8.54 16.65
C LEU A 132 19.54 7.34 16.95
N THR A 133 20.65 7.19 16.22
CA THR A 133 21.65 6.14 16.47
C THR A 133 22.35 6.38 17.81
N GLU A 134 22.79 7.62 18.10
CA GLU A 134 23.43 7.98 19.37
C GLU A 134 22.49 7.75 20.58
N LEU A 135 21.18 7.91 20.38
CA LEU A 135 20.15 7.65 21.39
C LEU A 135 19.74 6.16 21.50
N GLY A 136 20.32 5.27 20.69
CA GLY A 136 20.05 3.82 20.73
C GLY A 136 18.75 3.41 20.05
N PHE A 137 18.19 4.22 19.16
CA PHE A 137 16.98 3.90 18.39
C PHE A 137 17.27 3.24 17.02
N ASP A 138 18.53 2.97 16.71
CA ASP A 138 18.95 2.37 15.43
C ASP A 138 18.43 0.95 15.20
N LYS A 139 18.06 0.24 16.27
CA LYS A 139 17.48 -1.12 16.19
C LYS A 139 15.97 -1.16 15.94
N LEU A 140 15.30 -0.02 15.95
CA LEU A 140 13.87 0.03 15.71
C LEU A 140 13.54 -0.22 14.21
N PRO A 141 12.38 -0.85 13.92
CA PRO A 141 11.89 -0.98 12.55
C PRO A 141 11.50 0.38 11.96
N ILE A 142 11.41 0.42 10.63
CA ILE A 142 11.11 1.65 9.88
C ILE A 142 9.73 1.56 9.23
N CYS A 143 8.94 2.60 9.45
CA CYS A 143 7.74 2.90 8.68
C CYS A 143 8.06 3.98 7.64
N MET A 144 7.93 3.62 6.35
CA MET A 144 8.12 4.57 5.25
C MET A 144 6.82 5.31 4.96
N ALA A 145 6.83 6.63 5.13
CA ALA A 145 5.73 7.49 4.74
C ALA A 145 6.05 8.14 3.37
N LYS A 146 5.30 7.75 2.34
CA LYS A 146 5.45 8.24 0.96
C LYS A 146 4.08 8.48 0.31
N THR A 147 4.06 9.03 -0.91
CA THR A 147 2.82 9.26 -1.64
C THR A 147 2.09 7.95 -1.93
N GLN A 148 0.76 8.03 -2.06
CA GLN A 148 -0.11 6.90 -2.33
C GLN A 148 -0.26 6.57 -3.83
N PHE A 149 0.32 7.36 -4.74
CA PHE A 149 0.00 7.26 -6.17
C PHE A 149 0.73 6.12 -6.89
N SER A 150 1.92 5.75 -6.44
CA SER A 150 2.68 4.62 -6.98
C SER A 150 3.78 4.18 -6.00
N PHE A 151 4.73 3.36 -6.46
CA PHE A 151 5.92 2.99 -5.69
C PHE A 151 6.98 4.09 -5.62
N SER A 152 6.90 5.14 -6.46
CA SER A 152 7.78 6.31 -6.40
C SER A 152 7.31 7.33 -5.35
N ASP A 153 8.23 8.19 -4.90
CA ASP A 153 7.93 9.39 -4.12
C ASP A 153 7.60 10.60 -5.01
N ASP A 154 7.67 10.43 -6.34
CA ASP A 154 7.23 11.39 -7.34
C ASP A 154 5.80 11.05 -7.79
N GLN A 155 4.86 11.95 -7.53
CA GLN A 155 3.43 11.78 -7.81
C GLN A 155 3.12 11.65 -9.31
N THR A 156 4.01 12.10 -10.18
CA THR A 156 3.83 12.04 -11.65
C THR A 156 4.18 10.67 -12.24
N ARG A 157 4.90 9.83 -11.48
CA ARG A 157 5.28 8.48 -11.90
C ARG A 157 4.24 7.47 -11.42
N LEU A 158 3.36 7.07 -12.31
CA LEU A 158 2.26 6.13 -12.03
C LEU A 158 2.66 4.67 -12.30
N GLY A 159 1.79 3.74 -11.92
CA GLY A 159 1.96 2.30 -12.14
C GLY A 159 3.08 1.70 -11.28
N ALA A 160 3.99 0.96 -11.91
CA ALA A 160 5.17 0.36 -11.28
C ALA A 160 6.46 0.94 -11.88
N PRO A 161 6.83 2.19 -11.57
CA PRO A 161 7.99 2.86 -12.15
C PRO A 161 9.30 2.18 -11.80
N ARG A 162 10.33 2.41 -12.63
CA ARG A 162 11.72 1.97 -12.46
C ARG A 162 12.66 3.14 -12.73
N GLY A 163 13.93 2.99 -12.34
CA GLY A 163 14.94 4.02 -12.62
C GLY A 163 14.71 5.29 -11.81
N PHE A 164 14.44 5.16 -10.50
CA PHE A 164 14.26 6.29 -9.60
C PHE A 164 14.88 5.99 -8.24
N LYS A 165 15.11 7.04 -7.45
CA LYS A 165 15.54 6.93 -6.05
C LYS A 165 14.50 7.56 -5.15
N ILE A 166 14.33 7.00 -3.97
CA ILE A 166 13.47 7.56 -2.92
C ILE A 166 14.25 8.63 -2.14
N THR A 167 13.70 9.81 -2.00
CA THR A 167 14.31 10.91 -1.24
C THR A 167 13.80 10.95 0.19
N VAL A 168 14.64 10.58 1.15
CA VAL A 168 14.33 10.65 2.58
C VAL A 168 14.62 12.04 3.09
N ARG A 169 13.58 12.78 3.53
CA ARG A 169 13.66 14.16 3.97
C ARG A 169 13.70 14.33 5.48
N GLU A 170 13.05 13.44 6.20
CA GLU A 170 12.96 13.46 7.65
C GLU A 170 12.93 12.03 8.19
N VAL A 171 13.60 11.80 9.33
CA VAL A 171 13.47 10.55 10.11
C VAL A 171 13.24 10.92 11.57
N LYS A 172 12.19 10.37 12.15
CA LYS A 172 11.86 10.59 13.56
C LYS A 172 11.40 9.32 14.24
N VAL A 173 11.59 9.27 15.56
CA VAL A 173 11.13 8.16 16.39
C VAL A 173 9.69 8.36 16.82
N ASN A 174 8.91 7.29 16.71
CA ASN A 174 7.60 7.15 17.35
C ASN A 174 7.78 6.24 18.57
N ALA A 175 8.36 6.79 19.63
CA ALA A 175 8.85 6.03 20.79
C ALA A 175 7.76 5.19 21.45
N GLY A 176 6.55 5.73 21.58
CA GLY A 176 5.41 5.00 22.16
C GLY A 176 4.95 3.81 21.33
N ALA A 177 5.20 3.82 20.03
CA ALA A 177 4.84 2.73 19.11
C ALA A 177 6.02 1.83 18.75
N GLY A 178 7.25 2.21 19.11
CA GLY A 178 8.45 1.40 18.93
C GLY A 178 8.93 1.28 17.48
N PHE A 179 8.80 2.34 16.67
CA PHE A 179 9.35 2.38 15.31
C PHE A 179 9.82 3.78 14.88
N LEU A 180 10.65 3.81 13.86
CA LEU A 180 11.06 5.03 13.18
C LEU A 180 10.11 5.36 12.03
N VAL A 181 9.83 6.64 11.82
CA VAL A 181 9.07 7.12 10.65
C VAL A 181 10.02 7.87 9.73
N ALA A 182 10.18 7.37 8.51
CA ALA A 182 10.92 8.03 7.45
C ALA A 182 9.94 8.69 6.48
N LYS A 183 9.99 10.03 6.38
CA LYS A 183 9.18 10.78 5.41
C LYS A 183 9.96 10.97 4.12
N THR A 184 9.31 10.66 3.01
CA THR A 184 9.89 10.72 1.67
C THR A 184 9.05 11.61 0.77
N GLY A 185 9.69 12.34 -0.13
CA GLY A 185 8.99 13.26 -1.03
C GLY A 185 8.17 14.33 -0.30
N ASP A 186 7.14 14.83 -0.94
CA ASP A 186 6.20 15.80 -0.38
C ASP A 186 4.98 15.08 0.20
N ILE A 187 4.97 14.91 1.52
CA ILE A 187 3.86 14.28 2.25
C ILE A 187 3.13 15.32 3.06
N MET A 188 1.84 15.43 2.81
CA MET A 188 0.94 16.17 3.67
C MET A 188 0.57 15.31 4.88
N THR A 189 0.90 15.76 6.07
CA THR A 189 0.39 15.14 7.29
C THR A 189 -1.11 15.39 7.38
N MET A 190 -1.85 14.41 7.91
CA MET A 190 -3.29 14.56 8.10
C MET A 190 -3.57 15.87 8.86
N PRO A 191 -4.38 16.79 8.30
CA PRO A 191 -4.80 17.98 9.04
C PRO A 191 -5.58 17.58 10.28
N GLY A 192 -5.51 18.39 11.32
CA GLY A 192 -6.30 18.18 12.53
C GLY A 192 -7.80 18.12 12.18
N LEU A 193 -8.55 17.31 12.91
CA LEU A 193 -10.00 17.27 12.74
C LEU A 193 -10.62 18.65 13.06
N PRO A 194 -11.58 19.14 12.27
CA PRO A 194 -12.26 20.39 12.55
C PRO A 194 -13.05 20.29 13.86
N LYS A 195 -13.24 21.44 14.56
CA LYS A 195 -14.03 21.49 15.78
C LYS A 195 -15.48 21.04 15.59
N VAL A 196 -16.03 21.27 14.39
CA VAL A 196 -17.33 20.80 13.97
C VAL A 196 -17.10 19.73 12.93
N PRO A 197 -17.32 18.45 13.23
CA PRO A 197 -17.10 17.37 12.28
C PRO A 197 -18.12 17.42 11.12
N ALA A 198 -17.70 16.96 9.95
CA ALA A 198 -18.58 16.93 8.77
C ALA A 198 -19.85 16.08 9.01
N SER A 199 -19.77 15.08 9.88
CA SER A 199 -20.91 14.24 10.25
C SER A 199 -22.12 15.00 10.83
N GLU A 200 -21.93 16.19 11.39
CA GLU A 200 -23.03 17.02 11.91
C GLU A 200 -23.92 17.62 10.81
N ARG A 201 -23.44 17.65 9.57
CA ARG A 201 -24.15 18.21 8.39
C ARG A 201 -24.41 17.19 7.29
N ILE A 202 -23.87 15.97 7.43
CA ILE A 202 -24.16 14.88 6.49
C ILE A 202 -25.54 14.32 6.84
N ASP A 203 -26.43 14.29 5.85
CA ASP A 203 -27.80 13.79 6.02
C ASP A 203 -28.25 13.10 4.72
N ILE A 204 -29.39 12.41 4.81
CA ILE A 204 -30.05 11.78 3.66
C ILE A 204 -31.40 12.46 3.47
N ASP A 205 -31.65 13.02 2.28
CA ASP A 205 -32.91 13.67 1.95
C ASP A 205 -34.04 12.65 1.73
N GLU A 206 -35.27 13.16 1.56
CA GLU A 206 -36.48 12.35 1.37
C GLU A 206 -36.42 11.43 0.11
N ASN A 207 -35.50 11.70 -0.81
CA ASN A 207 -35.29 10.92 -2.03
C ASN A 207 -34.10 9.91 -1.88
N GLY A 208 -33.52 9.76 -0.68
CA GLY A 208 -32.38 8.91 -0.43
C GLY A 208 -31.05 9.48 -0.90
N LYS A 209 -30.99 10.78 -1.24
CA LYS A 209 -29.76 11.43 -1.70
C LYS A 209 -28.97 11.93 -0.49
N ILE A 210 -27.68 11.57 -0.42
CA ILE A 210 -26.76 12.05 0.60
C ILE A 210 -26.44 13.53 0.35
N THR A 211 -26.55 14.34 1.41
CA THR A 211 -26.26 15.78 1.43
C THR A 211 -25.16 16.11 2.43
N GLY A 212 -24.51 17.26 2.32
CA GLY A 212 -23.51 17.74 3.29
C GLY A 212 -22.15 17.08 3.20
N LEU A 213 -21.85 16.27 2.17
CA LEU A 213 -20.52 15.67 1.97
C LEU A 213 -19.47 16.68 1.52
N PHE A 214 -19.88 17.75 0.80
CA PHE A 214 -19.02 18.81 0.25
C PHE A 214 -19.63 20.18 0.48
#